data_5a74da2a8d54ed61173db17e744cb536
#
_entry.id   5a74da2a8d54ed61173db17e744cb536
#
_cell.length_a   1.000
_cell.length_b   1.000
_cell.length_c   1.000
_cell.angle_alpha   90.00
_cell.angle_beta   90.00
_cell.angle_gamma   90.00
#
_symmetry.space_group_name_H-M   'P 1'
#
loop_
_entity.id
_entity.type
_entity.pdbx_description
1 polymer ?
#
loop_
_entity_poly.entity_id
_entity_poly.type
_entity_poly.pdbx_seq_one_letter_code
_entity_poly.pdbx_strand_id
1 'polypeptide(L)'
;MNEHFENHRAVLDTVRRFEQMVAQQEPVFFDLEDFENIIDHYVTNAAFDKALQACEAALGQYPFSTELLIDRAQVTAMRGDYSEAERQIDEVAALDPTNADVAVTRGIISTQRGEFAEAVEFFRAGLEQEPEREDIHFNLGLAFQSWQKFKSAAKHYKQSLRLNPDNETGVQELLHCLDITGRLEEHEEFFKRFTDDDPYSATAWYNLGQYWYRREDFAKAAEAFDFAVTISPDFHDAHHWLADTFVCQQEYRKAIPEFELAYPPGQPTDEALCNIGECYEKLRDWEPARKYYRQALEINPQMDEAWFGQGVLLQEQGRWFEAIHYFRKATELYADSGEYWSALGAAENHVGNVVSALESYEKATEVAPDDVQGWVSWSAILYEQGHYSEAVDLVRHAVNLHPMEAHFHYMLCAYLLADGRMREAYTTLETALTLNYEQHVLLFDYFPELREQPGLKKLIEQFRK
;
A
#
# COMPACT_ATOMS: atom_id res chain seq x y z
N MET A 1 24.14 -14.01 2.90
CA MET A 1 23.77 -13.17 4.07
C MET A 1 24.96 -12.46 4.72
N ASN A 2 26.08 -13.12 5.07
CA ASN A 2 27.25 -12.41 5.60
C ASN A 2 27.84 -11.37 4.64
N GLU A 3 27.91 -11.66 3.34
CA GLU A 3 28.50 -10.74 2.34
C GLU A 3 27.67 -9.46 2.17
N HIS A 4 26.35 -9.50 2.14
CA HIS A 4 25.49 -8.31 2.02
C HIS A 4 25.56 -7.42 3.27
N PHE A 5 25.58 -8.00 4.47
CA PHE A 5 25.73 -7.26 5.72
C PHE A 5 27.14 -6.68 5.88
N GLU A 6 28.18 -7.44 5.46
CA GLU A 6 29.55 -6.96 5.47
C GLU A 6 29.72 -5.82 4.46
N ASN A 7 29.11 -5.92 3.26
CA ASN A 7 29.12 -4.88 2.24
C ASN A 7 28.40 -3.60 2.71
N HIS A 8 27.19 -3.72 3.26
CA HIS A 8 26.46 -2.56 3.78
C HIS A 8 27.21 -1.87 4.94
N ARG A 9 27.81 -2.66 5.83
CA ARG A 9 28.63 -2.12 6.92
C ARG A 9 29.90 -1.42 6.40
N ALA A 10 30.53 -1.98 5.37
CA ALA A 10 31.69 -1.38 4.72
C ALA A 10 31.32 -0.03 4.08
N VAL A 11 30.19 0.05 3.37
CA VAL A 11 29.67 1.31 2.81
C VAL A 11 29.44 2.35 3.91
N LEU A 12 28.79 2.00 5.01
CA LEU A 12 28.56 2.92 6.11
C LEU A 12 29.87 3.41 6.79
N ASP A 13 30.87 2.55 6.88
CA ASP A 13 32.17 2.94 7.40
C ASP A 13 32.90 3.87 6.43
N THR A 14 32.77 3.66 5.12
CA THR A 14 33.29 4.55 4.08
C THR A 14 32.60 5.91 4.12
N VAL A 15 31.27 5.95 4.25
CA VAL A 15 30.50 7.19 4.42
C VAL A 15 30.95 7.96 5.66
N ARG A 16 31.13 7.28 6.81
CA ARG A 16 31.64 7.94 8.04
C ARG A 16 33.05 8.54 7.84
N ARG A 17 33.94 7.83 7.15
CA ARG A 17 35.29 8.34 6.82
C ARG A 17 35.19 9.58 5.94
N PHE A 18 34.26 9.59 4.97
CA PHE A 18 34.00 10.74 4.12
C PHE A 18 33.46 11.93 4.92
N GLU A 19 32.50 11.74 5.81
CA GLU A 19 31.96 12.79 6.68
C GLU A 19 33.05 13.38 7.61
N GLN A 20 33.95 12.54 8.12
CA GLN A 20 35.09 13.01 8.91
C GLN A 20 36.06 13.85 8.07
N MET A 21 36.36 13.43 6.82
CA MET A 21 37.17 14.19 5.88
C MET A 21 36.60 15.60 5.64
N VAL A 22 35.30 15.66 5.39
CA VAL A 22 34.58 16.93 5.16
C VAL A 22 34.61 17.82 6.41
N ALA A 23 34.34 17.25 7.60
CA ALA A 23 34.31 17.99 8.86
C ALA A 23 35.68 18.51 9.29
N GLN A 24 36.76 17.76 9.06
CA GLN A 24 38.12 18.09 9.47
C GLN A 24 38.87 18.90 8.39
N GLN A 25 38.33 18.97 7.18
CA GLN A 25 38.97 19.56 6.01
C GLN A 25 40.36 18.93 5.71
N GLU A 26 40.55 17.68 6.07
CA GLU A 26 41.77 16.93 5.80
C GLU A 26 41.55 16.05 4.55
N PRO A 27 42.37 16.17 3.48
CA PRO A 27 42.20 15.38 2.27
C PRO A 27 42.45 13.90 2.58
N VAL A 28 41.48 13.07 2.37
CA VAL A 28 41.55 11.58 2.42
C VAL A 28 41.36 11.08 0.99
N PHE A 29 42.20 10.13 0.61
CA PHE A 29 42.04 9.45 -0.69
C PHE A 29 40.98 8.36 -0.58
N PHE A 30 40.08 8.36 -1.55
CA PHE A 30 39.08 7.29 -1.77
C PHE A 30 39.30 6.79 -3.21
N ASP A 31 39.07 5.51 -3.45
CA ASP A 31 39.00 5.01 -4.82
C ASP A 31 37.65 5.36 -5.47
N LEU A 32 37.50 5.02 -6.74
CA LEU A 32 36.32 5.39 -7.53
C LEU A 32 35.06 4.69 -6.97
N GLU A 33 35.19 3.41 -6.69
CA GLU A 33 34.12 2.58 -6.14
C GLU A 33 33.65 3.07 -4.74
N ASP A 34 34.59 3.55 -3.90
CA ASP A 34 34.26 4.18 -2.62
C ASP A 34 33.37 5.42 -2.83
N PHE A 35 33.70 6.29 -3.82
CA PHE A 35 32.91 7.48 -4.11
C PHE A 35 31.53 7.14 -4.68
N GLU A 36 31.45 6.19 -5.58
CA GLU A 36 30.17 5.70 -6.12
C GLU A 36 29.25 5.21 -4.99
N ASN A 37 29.76 4.37 -4.09
CA ASN A 37 29.04 3.89 -2.92
C ASN A 37 28.60 5.03 -1.99
N ILE A 38 29.40 6.07 -1.79
CA ILE A 38 29.06 7.24 -0.99
C ILE A 38 27.93 8.05 -1.64
N ILE A 39 28.04 8.28 -2.95
CA ILE A 39 27.04 9.03 -3.74
C ILE A 39 25.72 8.29 -3.70
N ASP A 40 25.72 6.99 -4.00
CA ASP A 40 24.53 6.14 -3.97
C ASP A 40 23.85 6.12 -2.60
N HIS A 41 24.65 6.01 -1.53
CA HIS A 41 24.12 6.08 -0.16
C HIS A 41 23.38 7.40 0.09
N TYR A 42 23.93 8.54 -0.32
CA TYR A 42 23.27 9.82 -0.11
C TYR A 42 22.06 10.03 -1.04
N VAL A 43 22.11 9.51 -2.26
CA VAL A 43 20.98 9.54 -3.20
C VAL A 43 19.83 8.72 -2.67
N THR A 44 20.08 7.50 -2.21
CA THR A 44 19.06 6.60 -1.61
C THR A 44 18.38 7.23 -0.40
N ASN A 45 19.12 8.02 0.38
CA ASN A 45 18.58 8.73 1.55
C ASN A 45 18.04 10.15 1.21
N ALA A 46 17.86 10.47 -0.07
CA ALA A 46 17.42 11.79 -0.56
C ALA A 46 18.25 12.98 -0.02
N ALA A 47 19.51 12.74 0.36
CA ALA A 47 20.44 13.76 0.87
C ALA A 47 21.24 14.39 -0.27
N PHE A 48 20.56 14.98 -1.26
CA PHE A 48 21.16 15.42 -2.53
C PHE A 48 22.30 16.44 -2.38
N ASP A 49 22.24 17.33 -1.39
CA ASP A 49 23.34 18.28 -1.13
C ASP A 49 24.62 17.57 -0.67
N LYS A 50 24.50 16.50 0.13
CA LYS A 50 25.64 15.67 0.53
C LYS A 50 26.17 14.83 -0.65
N ALA A 51 25.26 14.31 -1.48
CA ALA A 51 25.62 13.60 -2.70
C ALA A 51 26.42 14.50 -3.65
N LEU A 52 25.99 15.73 -3.88
CA LEU A 52 26.73 16.70 -4.69
C LEU A 52 28.10 17.04 -4.08
N GLN A 53 28.19 17.18 -2.76
CA GLN A 53 29.47 17.38 -2.08
C GLN A 53 30.43 16.19 -2.29
N ALA A 54 29.88 14.96 -2.31
CA ALA A 54 30.66 13.77 -2.62
C ALA A 54 31.12 13.76 -4.08
N CYS A 55 30.24 14.10 -5.04
CA CYS A 55 30.63 14.25 -6.46
C CYS A 55 31.74 15.29 -6.65
N GLU A 56 31.64 16.45 -5.96
CA GLU A 56 32.69 17.50 -6.06
C GLU A 56 34.03 17.02 -5.48
N ALA A 57 34.01 16.31 -4.36
CA ALA A 57 35.21 15.73 -3.76
C ALA A 57 35.85 14.65 -4.68
N ALA A 58 35.00 13.80 -5.27
CA ALA A 58 35.40 12.79 -6.22
C ALA A 58 36.03 13.38 -7.46
N LEU A 59 35.40 14.39 -8.06
CA LEU A 59 35.93 15.11 -9.23
C LEU A 59 37.21 15.89 -8.90
N GLY A 60 37.41 16.27 -7.64
CA GLY A 60 38.69 16.83 -7.19
C GLY A 60 39.86 15.82 -7.27
N GLN A 61 39.60 14.53 -7.13
CA GLN A 61 40.57 13.45 -7.23
C GLN A 61 40.60 12.84 -8.64
N TYR A 62 39.43 12.76 -9.32
CA TYR A 62 39.24 12.15 -10.63
C TYR A 62 38.61 13.15 -11.63
N PRO A 63 39.29 14.24 -12.03
CA PRO A 63 38.67 15.35 -12.74
C PRO A 63 38.20 15.04 -14.16
N PHE A 64 38.57 13.91 -14.72
CA PHE A 64 38.23 13.48 -16.08
C PHE A 64 37.33 12.21 -16.09
N SER A 65 36.81 11.76 -14.95
CA SER A 65 35.88 10.65 -14.95
C SER A 65 34.54 11.12 -15.52
N THR A 66 34.16 10.55 -16.67
CA THR A 66 32.85 10.81 -17.30
C THR A 66 31.69 10.27 -16.44
N GLU A 67 31.91 9.18 -15.75
CA GLU A 67 30.93 8.57 -14.81
C GLU A 67 30.58 9.56 -13.69
N LEU A 68 31.58 10.07 -12.97
CA LEU A 68 31.34 11.05 -11.90
C LEU A 68 30.72 12.37 -12.38
N LEU A 69 31.04 12.78 -13.62
CA LEU A 69 30.40 13.95 -14.23
C LEU A 69 28.95 13.72 -14.53
N ILE A 70 28.57 12.49 -14.94
CA ILE A 70 27.20 12.05 -15.16
C ILE A 70 26.45 11.97 -13.83
N ASP A 71 27.05 11.32 -12.82
CA ASP A 71 26.46 11.22 -11.46
C ASP A 71 26.15 12.61 -10.90
N ARG A 72 27.08 13.54 -11.02
CA ARG A 72 26.85 14.94 -10.61
C ARG A 72 25.67 15.56 -11.33
N ALA A 73 25.54 15.36 -12.64
CA ALA A 73 24.41 15.88 -13.41
C ALA A 73 23.08 15.24 -13.00
N GLN A 74 23.06 13.92 -12.75
CA GLN A 74 21.89 13.20 -12.28
C GLN A 74 21.45 13.68 -10.88
N VAL A 75 22.37 13.77 -9.93
CA VAL A 75 22.08 14.29 -8.59
C VAL A 75 21.59 15.75 -8.63
N THR A 76 22.19 16.58 -9.51
CA THR A 76 21.73 17.96 -9.72
C THR A 76 20.29 18.00 -10.25
N ALA A 77 19.94 17.10 -11.15
CA ALA A 77 18.58 16.96 -11.67
C ALA A 77 17.60 16.48 -10.56
N MET A 78 18.01 15.50 -9.75
CA MET A 78 17.21 15.02 -8.62
C MET A 78 16.94 16.10 -7.59
N ARG A 79 17.86 17.05 -7.41
CA ARG A 79 17.64 18.24 -6.58
C ARG A 79 16.66 19.25 -7.20
N GLY A 80 16.33 19.10 -8.49
CA GLY A 80 15.43 19.98 -9.23
C GLY A 80 16.11 21.08 -10.04
N ASP A 81 17.44 21.15 -10.08
CA ASP A 81 18.22 22.16 -10.81
C ASP A 81 18.46 21.72 -12.26
N TYR A 82 17.38 21.49 -13.01
CA TYR A 82 17.43 20.91 -14.35
C TYR A 82 18.32 21.67 -15.35
N SER A 83 18.30 23.01 -15.32
CA SER A 83 19.12 23.83 -16.22
C SER A 83 20.62 23.66 -15.97
N GLU A 84 21.02 23.49 -14.73
CA GLU A 84 22.42 23.23 -14.37
C GLU A 84 22.80 21.79 -14.73
N ALA A 85 21.90 20.83 -14.51
CA ALA A 85 22.09 19.43 -14.91
C ALA A 85 22.30 19.30 -16.43
N GLU A 86 21.50 20.02 -17.24
CA GLU A 86 21.68 20.04 -18.70
C GLU A 86 23.05 20.62 -19.11
N ARG A 87 23.47 21.74 -18.46
CA ARG A 87 24.78 22.31 -18.73
C ARG A 87 25.91 21.33 -18.41
N GLN A 88 25.79 20.60 -17.28
CA GLN A 88 26.78 19.62 -16.87
C GLN A 88 26.84 18.42 -17.85
N ILE A 89 25.68 17.94 -18.32
CA ILE A 89 25.64 16.83 -19.27
C ILE A 89 26.13 17.26 -20.66
N ASP A 90 25.97 18.53 -21.05
CA ASP A 90 26.56 19.09 -22.27
C ASP A 90 28.11 19.11 -22.22
N GLU A 91 28.70 19.34 -21.03
CA GLU A 91 30.13 19.22 -20.81
C GLU A 91 30.60 17.78 -21.06
N VAL A 92 29.86 16.77 -20.57
CA VAL A 92 30.17 15.36 -20.82
C VAL A 92 30.02 15.01 -22.29
N ALA A 93 28.96 15.45 -22.96
CA ALA A 93 28.73 15.23 -24.38
C ALA A 93 29.82 15.81 -25.27
N ALA A 94 30.47 16.91 -24.83
CA ALA A 94 31.59 17.49 -25.53
C ALA A 94 32.90 16.68 -25.38
N LEU A 95 33.04 15.93 -24.27
CA LEU A 95 34.18 15.04 -24.01
C LEU A 95 34.03 13.70 -24.72
N ASP A 96 32.82 13.11 -24.64
CA ASP A 96 32.45 11.83 -25.24
C ASP A 96 31.08 11.92 -25.92
N PRO A 97 31.04 12.28 -27.22
CA PRO A 97 29.79 12.43 -27.98
C PRO A 97 29.04 11.12 -28.24
N THR A 98 29.69 9.97 -28.03
CA THR A 98 29.11 8.64 -28.26
C THR A 98 28.68 7.93 -26.98
N ASN A 99 28.76 8.60 -25.88
CA ASN A 99 28.38 8.03 -24.59
C ASN A 99 26.86 7.88 -24.47
N ALA A 100 26.38 6.64 -24.36
CA ALA A 100 24.96 6.35 -24.23
C ALA A 100 24.34 6.94 -22.94
N ASP A 101 25.13 7.05 -21.86
CA ASP A 101 24.67 7.60 -20.57
C ASP A 101 24.32 9.10 -20.66
N VAL A 102 24.93 9.83 -21.60
CA VAL A 102 24.52 11.22 -21.90
C VAL A 102 23.07 11.25 -22.38
N ALA A 103 22.71 10.37 -23.31
CA ALA A 103 21.34 10.28 -23.82
C ALA A 103 20.37 9.80 -22.72
N VAL A 104 20.78 8.83 -21.92
CA VAL A 104 19.97 8.34 -20.77
C VAL A 104 19.71 9.45 -19.77
N THR A 105 20.75 10.19 -19.37
CA THR A 105 20.61 11.28 -18.39
C THR A 105 19.74 12.41 -18.91
N ARG A 106 19.88 12.80 -20.19
CA ARG A 106 18.96 13.77 -20.82
C ARG A 106 17.53 13.28 -20.81
N GLY A 107 17.30 11.99 -21.11
CA GLY A 107 15.99 11.36 -21.04
C GLY A 107 15.38 11.41 -19.64
N ILE A 108 16.18 11.14 -18.60
CA ILE A 108 15.76 11.24 -17.19
C ILE A 108 15.39 12.69 -16.85
N ILE A 109 16.24 13.65 -17.17
CA ILE A 109 15.98 15.09 -16.93
C ILE A 109 14.67 15.53 -17.62
N SER A 110 14.49 15.19 -18.90
CA SER A 110 13.28 15.54 -19.65
C SER A 110 12.03 14.85 -19.07
N THR A 111 12.15 13.62 -18.54
CA THR A 111 11.05 12.93 -17.87
C THR A 111 10.62 13.68 -16.61
N GLN A 112 11.58 14.11 -15.78
CA GLN A 112 11.32 14.87 -14.55
C GLN A 112 10.71 16.26 -14.81
N ARG A 113 11.05 16.87 -15.95
CA ARG A 113 10.46 18.14 -16.42
C ARG A 113 9.06 17.97 -17.01
N GLY A 114 8.61 16.74 -17.25
CA GLY A 114 7.36 16.44 -17.93
C GLY A 114 7.42 16.55 -19.46
N GLU A 115 8.61 16.66 -20.05
CA GLU A 115 8.87 16.75 -21.49
C GLU A 115 8.98 15.34 -22.09
N PHE A 116 7.91 14.53 -21.89
CA PHE A 116 7.94 13.08 -22.16
C PHE A 116 8.26 12.70 -23.61
N ALA A 117 7.83 13.52 -24.58
CA ALA A 117 8.11 13.24 -25.99
C ALA A 117 9.63 13.34 -26.27
N GLU A 118 10.29 14.35 -25.71
CA GLU A 118 11.72 14.57 -25.84
C GLU A 118 12.51 13.48 -25.09
N ALA A 119 12.06 13.13 -23.87
CA ALA A 119 12.62 12.02 -23.08
C ALA A 119 12.67 10.72 -23.90
N VAL A 120 11.56 10.36 -24.56
CA VAL A 120 11.50 9.16 -25.41
C VAL A 120 12.48 9.20 -26.56
N GLU A 121 12.70 10.37 -27.20
CA GLU A 121 13.69 10.50 -28.27
C GLU A 121 15.13 10.32 -27.76
N PHE A 122 15.46 10.89 -26.59
CA PHE A 122 16.77 10.69 -25.96
C PHE A 122 17.02 9.22 -25.60
N PHE A 123 16.05 8.54 -24.97
CA PHE A 123 16.20 7.13 -24.64
C PHE A 123 16.32 6.25 -25.90
N ARG A 124 15.61 6.58 -26.99
CA ARG A 124 15.78 5.88 -28.28
C ARG A 124 17.17 6.07 -28.85
N ALA A 125 17.72 7.29 -28.77
CA ALA A 125 19.09 7.53 -29.20
C ALA A 125 20.11 6.71 -28.38
N GLY A 126 19.87 6.52 -27.08
CA GLY A 126 20.66 5.61 -26.26
C GLY A 126 20.56 4.15 -26.71
N LEU A 127 19.35 3.66 -27.04
CA LEU A 127 19.14 2.30 -27.57
C LEU A 127 19.72 2.09 -28.99
N GLU A 128 19.89 3.14 -29.79
CA GLU A 128 20.59 3.04 -31.07
C GLU A 128 22.10 2.76 -30.88
N GLN A 129 22.67 3.23 -29.76
CA GLN A 129 24.07 2.99 -29.42
C GLN A 129 24.20 1.63 -28.69
N GLU A 130 23.37 1.36 -27.73
CA GLU A 130 23.40 0.16 -26.89
C GLU A 130 22.00 -0.51 -26.84
N PRO A 131 21.68 -1.40 -27.82
CA PRO A 131 20.32 -1.95 -27.99
C PRO A 131 19.84 -2.89 -26.86
N GLU A 132 20.76 -3.48 -26.11
CA GLU A 132 20.47 -4.48 -25.06
C GLU A 132 20.67 -3.89 -23.65
N ARG A 133 20.49 -2.58 -23.48
CA ARG A 133 20.56 -1.92 -22.18
C ARG A 133 19.22 -1.98 -21.47
N GLU A 134 19.23 -2.70 -20.37
CA GLU A 134 18.05 -2.92 -19.54
C GLU A 134 17.51 -1.62 -18.96
N ASP A 135 18.39 -0.81 -18.35
CA ASP A 135 18.05 0.45 -17.68
C ASP A 135 17.40 1.48 -18.62
N ILE A 136 17.78 1.52 -19.90
CA ILE A 136 17.12 2.39 -20.89
C ILE A 136 15.68 1.93 -21.12
N HIS A 137 15.44 0.62 -21.21
CA HIS A 137 14.09 0.10 -21.34
C HIS A 137 13.24 0.37 -20.09
N PHE A 138 13.82 0.23 -18.90
CA PHE A 138 13.16 0.56 -17.65
C PHE A 138 12.77 2.05 -17.59
N ASN A 139 13.72 2.95 -17.89
CA ASN A 139 13.48 4.40 -17.91
C ASN A 139 12.46 4.83 -18.99
N LEU A 140 12.46 4.18 -20.18
CA LEU A 140 11.39 4.36 -21.16
C LEU A 140 10.02 3.93 -20.60
N GLY A 141 9.97 2.86 -19.83
CA GLY A 141 8.77 2.43 -19.10
C GLY A 141 8.27 3.55 -18.19
N LEU A 142 9.15 4.09 -17.33
CA LEU A 142 8.84 5.20 -16.41
C LEU A 142 8.37 6.46 -17.15
N ALA A 143 9.05 6.86 -18.25
CA ALA A 143 8.67 8.01 -19.04
C ALA A 143 7.27 7.84 -19.67
N PHE A 144 6.97 6.66 -20.24
CA PHE A 144 5.65 6.37 -20.78
C PHE A 144 4.57 6.27 -19.70
N GLN A 145 4.89 5.76 -18.53
CA GLN A 145 3.97 5.69 -17.38
C GLN A 145 3.63 7.09 -16.86
N SER A 146 4.63 7.95 -16.66
CA SER A 146 4.43 9.36 -16.29
C SER A 146 3.63 10.12 -17.35
N TRP A 147 3.78 9.72 -18.62
CA TRP A 147 2.95 10.23 -19.73
C TRP A 147 1.55 9.59 -19.81
N GLN A 148 1.18 8.76 -18.84
CA GLN A 148 -0.07 7.99 -18.79
C GLN A 148 -0.29 7.05 -20.01
N LYS A 149 0.77 6.67 -20.70
CA LYS A 149 0.75 5.72 -21.81
C LYS A 149 1.08 4.30 -21.33
N PHE A 150 0.28 3.79 -20.40
CA PHE A 150 0.52 2.53 -19.69
C PHE A 150 0.76 1.31 -20.60
N LYS A 151 0.11 1.23 -21.78
CA LYS A 151 0.37 0.14 -22.76
C LYS A 151 1.80 0.18 -23.31
N SER A 152 2.33 1.38 -23.56
CA SER A 152 3.70 1.56 -24.03
C SER A 152 4.70 1.29 -22.90
N ALA A 153 4.40 1.78 -21.68
CA ALA A 153 5.16 1.51 -20.49
C ALA A 153 5.32 -0.01 -20.27
N ALA A 154 4.23 -0.77 -20.23
CA ALA A 154 4.23 -2.21 -20.08
C ALA A 154 5.07 -2.94 -21.15
N LYS A 155 5.10 -2.42 -22.41
CA LYS A 155 5.94 -2.99 -23.45
C LYS A 155 7.43 -2.85 -23.10
N HIS A 156 7.83 -1.68 -22.59
CA HIS A 156 9.22 -1.41 -22.27
C HIS A 156 9.66 -2.09 -20.97
N TYR A 157 8.82 -2.12 -19.93
CA TYR A 157 9.09 -2.93 -18.73
C TYR A 157 9.27 -4.42 -19.05
N LYS A 158 8.44 -4.99 -19.93
CA LYS A 158 8.64 -6.37 -20.38
C LYS A 158 9.96 -6.58 -21.11
N GLN A 159 10.45 -5.58 -21.82
CA GLN A 159 11.75 -5.69 -22.48
C GLN A 159 12.90 -5.56 -21.48
N SER A 160 12.79 -4.65 -20.51
CA SER A 160 13.71 -4.54 -19.36
C SER A 160 13.82 -5.89 -18.63
N LEU A 161 12.69 -6.48 -18.24
CA LEU A 161 12.64 -7.76 -17.53
C LEU A 161 13.13 -8.98 -18.33
N ARG A 162 13.10 -8.92 -19.66
CA ARG A 162 13.75 -9.97 -20.48
C ARG A 162 15.27 -9.89 -20.45
N LEU A 163 15.81 -8.68 -20.26
CA LEU A 163 17.24 -8.45 -20.16
C LEU A 163 17.75 -8.66 -18.73
N ASN A 164 16.94 -8.27 -17.76
CA ASN A 164 17.21 -8.45 -16.33
C ASN A 164 15.94 -8.93 -15.59
N PRO A 165 15.76 -10.25 -15.45
CA PRO A 165 14.60 -10.82 -14.74
C PRO A 165 14.57 -10.51 -13.24
N ASP A 166 15.70 -10.10 -12.66
CA ASP A 166 15.85 -9.81 -11.24
C ASP A 166 15.49 -8.37 -10.87
N ASN A 167 15.02 -7.56 -11.84
CA ASN A 167 14.55 -6.20 -11.58
C ASN A 167 13.14 -6.22 -10.92
N GLU A 168 13.10 -6.33 -9.61
CA GLU A 168 11.85 -6.36 -8.82
C GLU A 168 10.99 -5.12 -9.05
N THR A 169 11.60 -3.92 -9.09
CA THR A 169 10.87 -2.68 -9.39
C THR A 169 10.22 -2.76 -10.77
N GLY A 170 10.92 -3.30 -11.76
CA GLY A 170 10.39 -3.51 -13.11
C GLY A 170 9.17 -4.43 -13.13
N VAL A 171 9.13 -5.46 -12.28
CA VAL A 171 7.97 -6.36 -12.12
C VAL A 171 6.79 -5.59 -11.53
N GLN A 172 6.99 -4.84 -10.45
CA GLN A 172 5.93 -4.07 -9.79
C GLN A 172 5.31 -3.04 -10.74
N GLU A 173 6.15 -2.29 -11.45
CA GLU A 173 5.70 -1.28 -12.42
C GLU A 173 4.99 -1.91 -13.63
N LEU A 174 5.44 -3.09 -14.08
CA LEU A 174 4.74 -3.84 -15.11
C LEU A 174 3.36 -4.27 -14.63
N LEU A 175 3.27 -4.89 -13.45
CA LEU A 175 2.00 -5.32 -12.85
C LEU A 175 1.03 -4.16 -12.69
N HIS A 176 1.50 -3.01 -12.17
CA HIS A 176 0.72 -1.79 -12.04
C HIS A 176 0.16 -1.31 -13.39
N CYS A 177 0.99 -1.27 -14.44
CA CYS A 177 0.55 -0.89 -15.78
C CYS A 177 -0.48 -1.86 -16.36
N LEU A 178 -0.35 -3.16 -16.08
CA LEU A 178 -1.28 -4.19 -16.54
C LEU A 178 -2.63 -4.09 -15.83
N ASP A 179 -2.64 -3.80 -14.52
CA ASP A 179 -3.85 -3.56 -13.73
C ASP A 179 -4.63 -2.38 -14.27
N ILE A 180 -4.00 -1.21 -14.41
CA ILE A 180 -4.66 0.00 -14.93
C ILE A 180 -5.25 -0.24 -16.32
N THR A 181 -4.58 -1.03 -17.15
CA THR A 181 -5.07 -1.31 -18.53
C THR A 181 -6.04 -2.47 -18.60
N GLY A 182 -6.33 -3.16 -17.48
CA GLY A 182 -7.21 -4.34 -17.42
C GLY A 182 -6.69 -5.52 -18.25
N ARG A 183 -5.37 -5.65 -18.42
CA ARG A 183 -4.75 -6.64 -19.32
C ARG A 183 -3.91 -7.68 -18.60
N LEU A 184 -4.04 -7.77 -17.29
CA LEU A 184 -3.24 -8.70 -16.48
C LEU A 184 -3.38 -10.15 -16.97
N GLU A 185 -4.60 -10.57 -17.30
CA GLU A 185 -4.89 -11.94 -17.77
C GLU A 185 -4.15 -12.37 -19.05
N GLU A 186 -3.83 -11.41 -19.92
CA GLU A 186 -3.18 -11.68 -21.20
C GLU A 186 -1.67 -11.96 -21.06
N HIS A 187 -1.12 -11.89 -19.84
CA HIS A 187 0.34 -11.88 -19.63
C HIS A 187 0.86 -13.05 -18.79
N GLU A 188 0.05 -14.06 -18.55
CA GLU A 188 0.43 -15.27 -17.80
C GLU A 188 1.69 -15.94 -18.39
N GLU A 189 1.70 -16.16 -19.72
CA GLU A 189 2.83 -16.78 -20.42
C GLU A 189 4.13 -15.98 -20.31
N PHE A 190 4.03 -14.65 -20.12
CA PHE A 190 5.22 -13.82 -19.94
C PHE A 190 5.92 -14.14 -18.62
N PHE A 191 5.17 -14.29 -17.52
CA PHE A 191 5.74 -14.59 -16.21
C PHE A 191 6.14 -16.08 -16.09
N LYS A 192 5.35 -16.99 -16.65
CA LYS A 192 5.67 -18.42 -16.67
C LYS A 192 6.97 -18.72 -17.42
N ARG A 193 7.26 -17.97 -18.47
CA ARG A 193 8.47 -18.19 -19.25
C ARG A 193 9.74 -18.10 -18.41
N PHE A 194 9.81 -17.22 -17.42
CA PHE A 194 11.00 -17.12 -16.57
C PHE A 194 11.22 -18.39 -15.74
N THR A 195 10.15 -19.01 -15.23
CA THR A 195 10.25 -20.28 -14.50
C THR A 195 10.50 -21.46 -15.43
N ASP A 196 10.07 -21.38 -16.71
CA ASP A 196 10.35 -22.42 -17.73
C ASP A 196 11.82 -22.31 -18.20
N ASP A 197 12.35 -21.09 -18.36
CA ASP A 197 13.73 -20.85 -18.79
C ASP A 197 14.74 -21.19 -17.66
N ASP A 198 14.41 -20.88 -16.40
CA ASP A 198 15.18 -21.27 -15.21
C ASP A 198 14.27 -21.73 -14.04
N PRO A 199 13.99 -23.05 -13.97
CA PRO A 199 13.16 -23.60 -12.89
C PRO A 199 13.75 -23.51 -11.48
N TYR A 200 15.04 -23.17 -11.35
CA TYR A 200 15.72 -23.02 -10.07
C TYR A 200 15.95 -21.55 -9.67
N SER A 201 15.43 -20.61 -10.42
CA SER A 201 15.45 -19.19 -10.06
C SER A 201 14.35 -18.90 -9.04
N ALA A 202 14.75 -18.58 -7.79
CA ALA A 202 13.81 -18.16 -6.75
C ALA A 202 13.08 -16.88 -7.14
N THR A 203 13.79 -15.92 -7.77
CA THR A 203 13.20 -14.65 -8.26
C THR A 203 12.15 -14.89 -9.34
N ALA A 204 12.37 -15.84 -10.26
CA ALA A 204 11.38 -16.16 -11.29
C ALA A 204 10.07 -16.68 -10.67
N TRP A 205 10.15 -17.56 -9.69
CA TRP A 205 8.99 -18.06 -8.95
C TRP A 205 8.33 -16.98 -8.10
N TYR A 206 9.11 -16.13 -7.45
CA TYR A 206 8.62 -14.98 -6.71
C TYR A 206 7.82 -14.02 -7.61
N ASN A 207 8.36 -13.65 -8.77
CA ASN A 207 7.69 -12.79 -9.74
C ASN A 207 6.39 -13.41 -10.29
N LEU A 208 6.38 -14.73 -10.52
CA LEU A 208 5.17 -15.46 -10.90
C LEU A 208 4.14 -15.48 -9.77
N GLY A 209 4.59 -15.61 -8.51
CA GLY A 209 3.75 -15.51 -7.32
C GLY A 209 3.06 -14.15 -7.21
N GLN A 210 3.81 -13.06 -7.38
CA GLN A 210 3.25 -11.70 -7.40
C GLN A 210 2.22 -11.50 -8.51
N TYR A 211 2.46 -12.04 -9.70
CA TYR A 211 1.48 -12.03 -10.79
C TYR A 211 0.18 -12.73 -10.39
N TRP A 212 0.23 -13.94 -9.80
CA TRP A 212 -0.95 -14.67 -9.38
C TRP A 212 -1.65 -13.99 -8.20
N TYR A 213 -0.91 -13.41 -7.26
CA TYR A 213 -1.45 -12.64 -6.15
C TYR A 213 -2.28 -11.44 -6.64
N ARG A 214 -1.75 -10.68 -7.60
CA ARG A 214 -2.47 -9.57 -8.24
C ARG A 214 -3.73 -10.02 -8.97
N ARG A 215 -3.75 -11.25 -9.46
CA ARG A 215 -4.93 -11.87 -10.06
C ARG A 215 -5.91 -12.47 -9.06
N GLU A 216 -5.63 -12.34 -7.79
CA GLU A 216 -6.40 -12.95 -6.70
C GLU A 216 -6.49 -14.49 -6.80
N ASP A 217 -5.64 -15.13 -7.62
CA ASP A 217 -5.48 -16.60 -7.63
C ASP A 217 -4.49 -17.01 -6.52
N PHE A 218 -4.95 -16.85 -5.28
CA PHE A 218 -4.11 -17.08 -4.10
C PHE A 218 -3.61 -18.53 -3.99
N ALA A 219 -4.29 -19.48 -4.62
CA ALA A 219 -3.82 -20.87 -4.63
C ALA A 219 -2.53 -21.00 -5.44
N LYS A 220 -2.50 -20.46 -6.67
CA LYS A 220 -1.29 -20.48 -7.50
C LYS A 220 -0.21 -19.54 -6.97
N ALA A 221 -0.59 -18.41 -6.37
CA ALA A 221 0.35 -17.51 -5.72
C ALA A 221 1.11 -18.24 -4.61
N ALA A 222 0.40 -18.95 -3.72
CA ALA A 222 1.02 -19.72 -2.65
C ALA A 222 1.97 -20.81 -3.19
N GLU A 223 1.56 -21.56 -4.24
CA GLU A 223 2.43 -22.54 -4.87
C GLU A 223 3.72 -21.91 -5.42
N ALA A 224 3.62 -20.76 -6.10
CA ALA A 224 4.78 -20.10 -6.67
C ALA A 224 5.72 -19.54 -5.58
N PHE A 225 5.18 -18.88 -4.56
CA PHE A 225 6.00 -18.40 -3.44
C PHE A 225 6.62 -19.57 -2.64
N ASP A 226 5.92 -20.69 -2.45
CA ASP A 226 6.46 -21.89 -1.81
C ASP A 226 7.66 -22.46 -2.57
N PHE A 227 7.62 -22.45 -3.92
CA PHE A 227 8.79 -22.79 -4.74
C PHE A 227 9.93 -21.78 -4.51
N ALA A 228 9.66 -20.49 -4.47
CA ALA A 228 10.68 -19.46 -4.24
C ALA A 228 11.40 -19.66 -2.90
N VAL A 229 10.67 -19.85 -1.79
CA VAL A 229 11.26 -20.08 -0.47
C VAL A 229 11.92 -21.47 -0.33
N THR A 230 11.45 -22.46 -1.07
CA THR A 230 12.09 -23.78 -1.12
C THR A 230 13.46 -23.72 -1.80
N ILE A 231 13.59 -22.93 -2.87
CA ILE A 231 14.85 -22.73 -3.60
C ILE A 231 15.79 -21.86 -2.79
N SER A 232 15.29 -20.76 -2.22
CA SER A 232 16.05 -19.83 -1.39
C SER A 232 15.37 -19.62 -0.03
N PRO A 233 15.73 -20.43 1.00
CA PRO A 233 15.10 -20.32 2.33
C PRO A 233 15.34 -19.01 3.07
N ASP A 234 16.30 -18.20 2.62
CA ASP A 234 16.61 -16.89 3.18
C ASP A 234 15.96 -15.75 2.37
N PHE A 235 15.03 -16.05 1.47
CA PHE A 235 14.33 -15.04 0.69
C PHE A 235 13.18 -14.45 1.49
N HIS A 236 13.49 -13.47 2.35
CA HIS A 236 12.56 -12.89 3.31
C HIS A 236 11.31 -12.29 2.66
N ASP A 237 11.45 -11.60 1.52
CA ASP A 237 10.30 -11.02 0.81
C ASP A 237 9.35 -12.10 0.27
N ALA A 238 9.88 -13.24 -0.19
CA ALA A 238 9.05 -14.36 -0.64
C ALA A 238 8.27 -14.99 0.52
N HIS A 239 8.89 -15.12 1.71
CA HIS A 239 8.20 -15.55 2.94
C HIS A 239 7.08 -14.56 3.33
N HIS A 240 7.34 -13.25 3.24
CA HIS A 240 6.33 -12.23 3.52
C HIS A 240 5.10 -12.39 2.61
N TRP A 241 5.32 -12.45 1.29
CA TRP A 241 4.22 -12.60 0.32
C TRP A 241 3.51 -13.96 0.42
N LEU A 242 4.22 -15.02 0.79
CA LEU A 242 3.61 -16.32 1.08
C LEU A 242 2.69 -16.24 2.29
N ALA A 243 3.13 -15.58 3.35
CA ALA A 243 2.34 -15.34 4.54
C ALA A 243 1.08 -14.52 4.23
N ASP A 244 1.21 -13.41 3.51
CA ASP A 244 0.07 -12.58 3.08
C ASP A 244 -0.91 -13.38 2.22
N THR A 245 -0.38 -14.23 1.34
CA THR A 245 -1.22 -15.12 0.53
C THR A 245 -2.03 -16.08 1.41
N PHE A 246 -1.43 -16.65 2.46
CA PHE A 246 -2.16 -17.48 3.42
C PHE A 246 -3.17 -16.68 4.24
N VAL A 247 -2.90 -15.41 4.56
CA VAL A 247 -3.89 -14.52 5.20
C VAL A 247 -5.10 -14.32 4.29
N CYS A 248 -4.89 -14.04 3.00
CA CYS A 248 -5.98 -13.91 2.02
C CYS A 248 -6.80 -15.21 1.89
N GLN A 249 -6.17 -16.38 2.07
CA GLN A 249 -6.84 -17.68 2.12
C GLN A 249 -7.48 -17.99 3.49
N GLN A 250 -7.34 -17.12 4.48
CA GLN A 250 -7.74 -17.32 5.89
C GLN A 250 -7.02 -18.50 6.57
N GLU A 251 -5.85 -18.90 6.03
CA GLU A 251 -5.01 -19.98 6.58
C GLU A 251 -4.01 -19.42 7.59
N TYR A 252 -4.47 -18.66 8.57
CA TYR A 252 -3.65 -17.90 9.54
C TYR A 252 -2.58 -18.73 10.25
N ARG A 253 -2.85 -20.01 10.53
CA ARG A 253 -1.87 -20.92 11.15
C ARG A 253 -0.66 -21.20 10.26
N LYS A 254 -0.82 -21.11 8.93
CA LYS A 254 0.29 -21.26 7.97
C LYS A 254 1.01 -19.93 7.77
N ALA A 255 0.29 -18.81 7.84
CA ALA A 255 0.87 -17.49 7.68
C ALA A 255 1.89 -17.15 8.78
N ILE A 256 1.61 -17.51 10.05
CA ILE A 256 2.46 -17.17 11.20
C ILE A 256 3.93 -17.58 11.03
N PRO A 257 4.28 -18.86 10.73
CA PRO A 257 5.68 -19.24 10.57
C PRO A 257 6.36 -18.57 9.38
N GLU A 258 5.62 -18.26 8.32
CA GLU A 258 6.16 -17.55 7.17
C GLU A 258 6.47 -16.08 7.50
N PHE A 259 5.61 -15.40 8.24
CA PHE A 259 5.94 -14.07 8.77
C PHE A 259 7.15 -14.09 9.71
N GLU A 260 7.35 -15.16 10.51
CA GLU A 260 8.53 -15.31 11.36
C GLU A 260 9.82 -15.49 10.55
N LEU A 261 9.72 -15.98 9.30
CA LEU A 261 10.84 -16.13 8.37
C LEU A 261 11.00 -14.92 7.43
N ALA A 262 10.05 -13.99 7.41
CA ALA A 262 10.07 -12.81 6.57
C ALA A 262 11.11 -11.75 7.00
N TYR A 263 11.89 -12.00 8.05
CA TYR A 263 12.95 -11.11 8.51
C TYR A 263 14.17 -11.90 9.03
N PRO A 264 15.36 -11.29 9.01
CA PRO A 264 16.57 -11.94 9.57
C PRO A 264 16.41 -12.31 11.02
N PRO A 265 16.98 -13.44 11.48
CA PRO A 265 16.85 -13.90 12.85
C PRO A 265 17.24 -12.84 13.88
N GLY A 266 16.31 -12.52 14.78
CA GLY A 266 16.53 -11.54 15.86
C GLY A 266 16.38 -10.08 15.44
N GLN A 267 15.91 -9.80 14.22
CA GLN A 267 15.65 -8.44 13.72
C GLN A 267 14.23 -8.35 13.14
N PRO A 268 13.18 -8.61 13.95
CA PRO A 268 11.82 -8.52 13.46
C PRO A 268 11.48 -7.09 13.07
N THR A 269 10.66 -6.94 12.02
CA THR A 269 10.04 -5.66 11.68
C THR A 269 8.77 -5.46 12.51
N ASP A 270 8.41 -4.21 12.78
CA ASP A 270 7.13 -3.85 13.41
C ASP A 270 5.95 -4.39 12.62
N GLU A 271 6.00 -4.30 11.30
CA GLU A 271 4.98 -4.80 10.37
C GLU A 271 4.78 -6.32 10.49
N ALA A 272 5.86 -7.11 10.41
CA ALA A 272 5.76 -8.57 10.53
C ALA A 272 5.20 -9.00 11.90
N LEU A 273 5.61 -8.32 12.98
CA LEU A 273 5.06 -8.59 14.31
C LEU A 273 3.57 -8.22 14.40
N CYS A 274 3.15 -7.13 13.79
CA CYS A 274 1.74 -6.73 13.73
C CYS A 274 0.91 -7.77 12.97
N ASN A 275 1.36 -8.20 11.79
CA ASN A 275 0.68 -9.21 10.97
C ASN A 275 0.57 -10.56 11.69
N ILE A 276 1.62 -10.97 12.43
CA ILE A 276 1.54 -12.16 13.30
C ILE A 276 0.49 -11.94 14.40
N GLY A 277 0.46 -10.76 15.01
CA GLY A 277 -0.54 -10.38 16.01
C GLY A 277 -1.96 -10.51 15.46
N GLU A 278 -2.21 -10.01 14.26
CA GLU A 278 -3.49 -10.11 13.56
C GLU A 278 -3.86 -11.57 13.26
N CYS A 279 -2.92 -12.38 12.79
CA CYS A 279 -3.17 -13.81 12.56
C CYS A 279 -3.65 -14.51 13.85
N TYR A 280 -3.02 -14.25 15.00
CA TYR A 280 -3.45 -14.80 16.28
C TYR A 280 -4.81 -14.23 16.73
N GLU A 281 -5.10 -12.96 16.45
CA GLU A 281 -6.40 -12.35 16.70
C GLU A 281 -7.51 -13.07 15.92
N LYS A 282 -7.34 -13.27 14.61
CA LYS A 282 -8.28 -14.02 13.76
C LYS A 282 -8.47 -15.47 14.23
N LEU A 283 -7.43 -16.07 14.81
CA LEU A 283 -7.50 -17.40 15.45
C LEU A 283 -8.15 -17.36 16.84
N ARG A 284 -8.49 -16.18 17.37
CA ARG A 284 -8.98 -15.93 18.73
C ARG A 284 -8.01 -16.38 19.83
N ASP A 285 -6.73 -16.37 19.52
CA ASP A 285 -5.65 -16.67 20.49
C ASP A 285 -5.11 -15.35 21.05
N TRP A 286 -5.80 -14.83 22.05
CA TRP A 286 -5.65 -13.45 22.54
C TRP A 286 -4.31 -13.15 23.21
N GLU A 287 -3.69 -14.13 23.90
CA GLU A 287 -2.44 -13.88 24.62
C GLU A 287 -1.23 -13.75 23.68
N PRO A 288 -1.03 -14.64 22.69
CA PRO A 288 -0.01 -14.42 21.65
C PRO A 288 -0.27 -13.11 20.85
N ALA A 289 -1.52 -12.85 20.41
CA ALA A 289 -1.85 -11.63 19.70
C ALA A 289 -1.39 -10.38 20.47
N ARG A 290 -1.75 -10.30 21.77
CA ARG A 290 -1.34 -9.20 22.64
C ARG A 290 0.16 -9.03 22.71
N LYS A 291 0.89 -10.16 22.81
CA LYS A 291 2.35 -10.16 22.91
C LYS A 291 2.97 -9.56 21.64
N TYR A 292 2.53 -10.00 20.48
CA TYR A 292 3.07 -9.57 19.20
C TYR A 292 2.75 -8.10 18.89
N TYR A 293 1.52 -7.64 19.09
CA TYR A 293 1.17 -6.22 18.97
C TYR A 293 2.01 -5.33 19.91
N ARG A 294 2.27 -5.79 21.15
CA ARG A 294 3.14 -5.02 22.06
C ARG A 294 4.56 -4.96 21.58
N GLN A 295 5.11 -6.05 21.02
CA GLN A 295 6.45 -6.05 20.45
C GLN A 295 6.53 -5.12 19.22
N ALA A 296 5.52 -5.09 18.37
CA ALA A 296 5.43 -4.13 17.27
C ALA A 296 5.49 -2.69 17.79
N LEU A 297 4.72 -2.35 18.83
CA LEU A 297 4.71 -1.02 19.46
C LEU A 297 6.00 -0.67 20.21
N GLU A 298 6.77 -1.66 20.68
CA GLU A 298 8.10 -1.45 21.25
C GLU A 298 9.12 -1.00 20.18
N ILE A 299 8.96 -1.47 18.93
CA ILE A 299 9.78 -1.05 17.77
C ILE A 299 9.27 0.27 17.21
N ASN A 300 7.97 0.34 16.91
CA ASN A 300 7.33 1.51 16.33
C ASN A 300 6.10 1.96 17.14
N PRO A 301 6.26 2.91 18.07
CA PRO A 301 5.14 3.44 18.86
C PRO A 301 4.09 4.23 18.03
N GLN A 302 4.37 4.49 16.75
CA GLN A 302 3.46 5.21 15.84
C GLN A 302 2.65 4.25 14.94
N MET A 303 2.73 2.94 15.16
CA MET A 303 2.00 1.95 14.38
C MET A 303 0.54 1.87 14.85
N ASP A 304 -0.34 2.51 14.08
CA ASP A 304 -1.77 2.64 14.39
C ASP A 304 -2.51 1.31 14.37
N GLU A 305 -2.16 0.38 13.46
CA GLU A 305 -2.74 -0.95 13.38
C GLU A 305 -2.49 -1.77 14.66
N ALA A 306 -1.30 -1.67 15.24
CA ALA A 306 -0.99 -2.38 16.48
C ALA A 306 -1.72 -1.78 17.69
N TRP A 307 -1.93 -0.44 17.72
CA TRP A 307 -2.80 0.19 18.71
C TRP A 307 -4.24 -0.27 18.54
N PHE A 308 -4.74 -0.30 17.32
CA PHE A 308 -6.09 -0.76 17.01
C PHE A 308 -6.29 -2.21 17.45
N GLY A 309 -5.39 -3.13 17.04
CA GLY A 309 -5.44 -4.54 17.43
C GLY A 309 -5.47 -4.75 18.95
N GLN A 310 -4.65 -4.01 19.72
CA GLN A 310 -4.74 -4.05 21.19
C GLN A 310 -6.12 -3.63 21.70
N GLY A 311 -6.74 -2.63 21.07
CA GLY A 311 -8.10 -2.20 21.37
C GLY A 311 -9.13 -3.30 21.10
N VAL A 312 -9.05 -3.97 19.97
CA VAL A 312 -9.91 -5.11 19.58
C VAL A 312 -9.79 -6.26 20.59
N LEU A 313 -8.57 -6.62 21.00
CA LEU A 313 -8.37 -7.67 22.02
C LEU A 313 -9.05 -7.35 23.35
N LEU A 314 -9.01 -6.08 23.76
CA LEU A 314 -9.67 -5.64 24.99
C LEU A 314 -11.19 -5.61 24.85
N GLN A 315 -11.69 -5.19 23.71
CA GLN A 315 -13.12 -5.22 23.37
C GLN A 315 -13.67 -6.64 23.44
N GLU A 316 -13.00 -7.62 22.84
CA GLU A 316 -13.39 -9.03 22.88
C GLU A 316 -13.40 -9.62 24.30
N GLN A 317 -12.59 -9.06 25.19
CA GLN A 317 -12.59 -9.41 26.62
C GLN A 317 -13.64 -8.64 27.44
N GLY A 318 -14.45 -7.78 26.82
CA GLY A 318 -15.43 -6.92 27.47
C GLY A 318 -14.82 -5.75 28.28
N ARG A 319 -13.54 -5.44 28.06
CA ARG A 319 -12.79 -4.38 28.75
C ARG A 319 -12.90 -3.03 27.97
N TRP A 320 -14.14 -2.62 27.72
CA TRP A 320 -14.49 -1.50 26.86
C TRP A 320 -13.81 -0.16 27.26
N PHE A 321 -13.76 0.13 28.57
CA PHE A 321 -13.09 1.37 29.03
C PHE A 321 -11.61 1.43 28.65
N GLU A 322 -10.93 0.30 28.68
CA GLU A 322 -9.53 0.23 28.29
C GLU A 322 -9.38 0.24 26.78
N ALA A 323 -10.26 -0.43 26.04
CA ALA A 323 -10.27 -0.43 24.59
C ALA A 323 -10.39 1.00 24.01
N ILE A 324 -11.20 1.87 24.61
CA ILE A 324 -11.34 3.28 24.20
C ILE A 324 -9.99 4.00 24.16
N HIS A 325 -9.11 3.75 25.13
CA HIS A 325 -7.79 4.37 25.13
C HIS A 325 -6.97 3.98 23.89
N TYR A 326 -6.99 2.71 23.53
CA TYR A 326 -6.25 2.18 22.41
C TYR A 326 -6.85 2.62 21.06
N PHE A 327 -8.17 2.61 20.93
CA PHE A 327 -8.85 3.11 19.73
C PHE A 327 -8.63 4.61 19.51
N ARG A 328 -8.65 5.43 20.59
CA ARG A 328 -8.32 6.85 20.49
C ARG A 328 -6.89 7.05 19.99
N LYS A 329 -5.97 6.23 20.48
CA LYS A 329 -4.58 6.32 20.03
C LYS A 329 -4.44 5.98 18.56
N ALA A 330 -5.13 4.95 18.07
CA ALA A 330 -5.18 4.59 16.66
C ALA A 330 -5.77 5.74 15.80
N THR A 331 -6.90 6.34 16.22
CA THR A 331 -7.51 7.49 15.50
C THR A 331 -6.66 8.76 15.54
N GLU A 332 -5.84 8.98 16.60
CA GLU A 332 -4.88 10.09 16.66
C GLU A 332 -3.73 9.91 15.68
N LEU A 333 -3.29 8.67 15.45
CA LEU A 333 -2.18 8.35 14.57
C LEU A 333 -2.62 8.31 13.10
N TYR A 334 -3.78 7.71 12.84
CA TYR A 334 -4.36 7.64 11.51
C TYR A 334 -5.85 7.97 11.55
N ALA A 335 -6.18 9.23 11.28
CA ALA A 335 -7.54 9.76 11.36
C ALA A 335 -8.42 9.35 10.16
N ASP A 336 -7.81 8.87 9.05
CA ASP A 336 -8.52 8.55 7.80
C ASP A 336 -9.02 7.09 7.75
N SER A 337 -9.16 6.42 8.91
CA SER A 337 -9.76 5.09 9.03
C SER A 337 -11.16 5.16 9.61
N GLY A 338 -12.17 4.89 8.77
CA GLY A 338 -13.57 4.77 9.22
C GLY A 338 -13.78 3.62 10.21
N GLU A 339 -13.01 2.52 10.06
CA GLU A 339 -13.03 1.38 10.97
C GLU A 339 -12.60 1.77 12.39
N TYR A 340 -11.53 2.55 12.53
CA TYR A 340 -11.03 2.98 13.85
C TYR A 340 -12.05 3.87 14.56
N TRP A 341 -12.65 4.81 13.83
CA TRP A 341 -13.71 5.66 14.37
C TRP A 341 -14.96 4.88 14.73
N SER A 342 -15.36 3.90 13.90
CA SER A 342 -16.50 3.04 14.18
C SER A 342 -16.29 2.17 15.43
N ALA A 343 -15.10 1.59 15.60
CA ALA A 343 -14.74 0.82 16.79
C ALA A 343 -14.71 1.69 18.05
N LEU A 344 -14.17 2.92 17.96
CA LEU A 344 -14.19 3.89 19.07
C LEU A 344 -15.61 4.24 19.44
N GLY A 345 -16.48 4.56 18.46
CA GLY A 345 -17.89 4.86 18.67
C GLY A 345 -18.65 3.71 19.35
N ALA A 346 -18.41 2.46 18.90
CA ALA A 346 -18.99 1.28 19.50
C ALA A 346 -18.57 1.09 20.98
N ALA A 347 -17.29 1.27 21.27
CA ALA A 347 -16.77 1.15 22.62
C ALA A 347 -17.30 2.25 23.55
N GLU A 348 -17.38 3.50 23.08
CA GLU A 348 -17.92 4.64 23.82
C GLU A 348 -19.43 4.47 24.08
N ASN A 349 -20.20 3.99 23.09
CA ASN A 349 -21.61 3.69 23.27
C ASN A 349 -21.81 2.59 24.32
N HIS A 350 -21.00 1.54 24.26
CA HIS A 350 -21.11 0.41 25.21
C HIS A 350 -20.88 0.85 26.67
N VAL A 351 -20.03 1.82 26.93
CA VAL A 351 -19.80 2.37 28.28
C VAL A 351 -20.77 3.50 28.64
N GLY A 352 -21.70 3.86 27.75
CA GLY A 352 -22.70 4.89 27.97
C GLY A 352 -22.26 6.33 27.67
N ASN A 353 -21.12 6.50 27.01
CA ASN A 353 -20.62 7.80 26.54
C ASN A 353 -21.30 8.20 25.23
N VAL A 354 -22.61 8.37 25.23
CA VAL A 354 -23.42 8.53 24.00
C VAL A 354 -22.95 9.72 23.16
N VAL A 355 -22.61 10.86 23.77
CA VAL A 355 -22.17 12.04 23.01
C VAL A 355 -20.89 11.76 22.22
N SER A 356 -19.88 11.22 22.89
CA SER A 356 -18.61 10.86 22.22
C SER A 356 -18.80 9.77 21.16
N ALA A 357 -19.70 8.81 21.40
CA ALA A 357 -20.03 7.78 20.41
C ALA A 357 -20.62 8.39 19.13
N LEU A 358 -21.56 9.36 19.27
CA LEU A 358 -22.14 10.06 18.12
C LEU A 358 -21.08 10.85 17.34
N GLU A 359 -20.18 11.56 18.03
CA GLU A 359 -19.04 12.27 17.40
C GLU A 359 -18.10 11.33 16.65
N SER A 360 -17.83 10.15 17.24
CA SER A 360 -16.99 9.12 16.62
C SER A 360 -17.64 8.53 15.37
N TYR A 361 -18.94 8.23 15.39
CA TYR A 361 -19.64 7.72 14.20
C TYR A 361 -19.82 8.79 13.12
N GLU A 362 -19.99 10.07 13.49
CA GLU A 362 -19.98 11.18 12.54
C GLU A 362 -18.66 11.18 11.76
N LYS A 363 -17.53 11.09 12.46
CA LYS A 363 -16.20 10.98 11.83
C LYS A 363 -16.06 9.73 10.98
N ALA A 364 -16.53 8.58 11.44
CA ALA A 364 -16.49 7.34 10.68
C ALA A 364 -17.19 7.48 9.33
N THR A 365 -18.40 8.09 9.30
CA THR A 365 -19.18 8.27 8.07
C THR A 365 -18.66 9.42 7.18
N GLU A 366 -17.98 10.43 7.75
CA GLU A 366 -17.26 11.44 6.97
C GLU A 366 -16.07 10.83 6.19
N VAL A 367 -15.30 9.96 6.86
CA VAL A 367 -14.10 9.33 6.29
C VAL A 367 -14.45 8.17 5.36
N ALA A 368 -15.40 7.33 5.75
CA ALA A 368 -15.86 6.16 5.00
C ALA A 368 -17.37 6.23 4.73
N PRO A 369 -17.84 7.12 3.84
CA PRO A 369 -19.27 7.27 3.55
C PRO A 369 -19.89 6.02 2.95
N ASP A 370 -19.11 5.13 2.36
CA ASP A 370 -19.56 3.86 1.77
C ASP A 370 -19.72 2.74 2.82
N ASP A 371 -19.27 2.95 4.06
CA ASP A 371 -19.47 1.97 5.15
C ASP A 371 -20.90 2.04 5.67
N VAL A 372 -21.73 1.10 5.19
CA VAL A 372 -23.14 0.95 5.62
C VAL A 372 -23.26 0.79 7.12
N GLN A 373 -22.33 0.05 7.76
CA GLN A 373 -22.39 -0.26 9.17
C GLN A 373 -22.20 0.97 10.08
N GLY A 374 -21.37 1.92 9.68
CA GLY A 374 -21.21 3.20 10.38
C GLY A 374 -22.52 3.97 10.47
N TRP A 375 -23.23 4.12 9.34
CA TRP A 375 -24.54 4.77 9.29
C TRP A 375 -25.61 4.05 10.12
N VAL A 376 -25.62 2.72 10.05
CA VAL A 376 -26.53 1.87 10.84
C VAL A 376 -26.31 2.09 12.34
N SER A 377 -25.06 2.01 12.79
CA SER A 377 -24.73 2.15 14.21
C SER A 377 -25.04 3.56 14.74
N TRP A 378 -24.68 4.59 13.96
CA TRP A 378 -24.99 5.98 14.34
C TRP A 378 -26.51 6.21 14.48
N SER A 379 -27.28 5.83 13.46
CA SER A 379 -28.72 6.04 13.46
C SER A 379 -29.45 5.20 14.52
N ALA A 380 -28.95 4.01 14.86
CA ALA A 380 -29.49 3.18 15.91
C ALA A 380 -29.36 3.85 17.28
N ILE A 381 -28.24 4.51 17.58
CA ILE A 381 -28.09 5.26 18.84
C ILE A 381 -29.11 6.40 18.93
N LEU A 382 -29.32 7.17 17.86
CA LEU A 382 -30.30 8.23 17.82
C LEU A 382 -31.73 7.69 18.07
N TYR A 383 -32.05 6.55 17.45
CA TYR A 383 -33.34 5.88 17.65
C TYR A 383 -33.51 5.42 19.10
N GLU A 384 -32.51 4.76 19.69
CA GLU A 384 -32.56 4.28 21.09
C GLU A 384 -32.70 5.41 22.09
N GLN A 385 -32.15 6.59 21.80
CA GLN A 385 -32.28 7.81 22.61
C GLN A 385 -33.66 8.50 22.41
N GLY A 386 -34.50 8.01 21.48
CA GLY A 386 -35.79 8.63 21.15
C GLY A 386 -35.69 9.83 20.21
N HIS A 387 -34.54 10.10 19.63
CA HIS A 387 -34.31 11.16 18.66
C HIS A 387 -34.74 10.75 17.24
N TYR A 388 -35.98 10.32 17.10
CA TYR A 388 -36.50 9.70 15.87
C TYR A 388 -36.41 10.59 14.64
N SER A 389 -36.68 11.90 14.78
CA SER A 389 -36.57 12.85 13.66
C SER A 389 -35.13 13.00 13.16
N GLU A 390 -34.16 13.05 14.09
CA GLU A 390 -32.74 13.14 13.75
C GLU A 390 -32.27 11.82 13.09
N ALA A 391 -32.71 10.64 13.57
CA ALA A 391 -32.44 9.36 12.95
C ALA A 391 -33.00 9.28 11.50
N VAL A 392 -34.22 9.80 11.28
CA VAL A 392 -34.84 9.91 9.96
C VAL A 392 -33.98 10.77 9.01
N ASP A 393 -33.56 11.97 9.48
CA ASP A 393 -32.78 12.89 8.65
C ASP A 393 -31.41 12.30 8.32
N LEU A 394 -30.76 11.62 9.28
CA LEU A 394 -29.48 10.96 9.09
C LEU A 394 -29.58 9.84 8.05
N VAL A 395 -30.52 8.90 8.21
CA VAL A 395 -30.67 7.78 7.27
C VAL A 395 -31.15 8.27 5.90
N ARG A 396 -31.93 9.37 5.84
CA ARG A 396 -32.29 9.99 4.56
C ARG A 396 -31.06 10.54 3.84
N HIS A 397 -30.09 11.08 4.59
CA HIS A 397 -28.80 11.47 3.99
C HIS A 397 -28.06 10.25 3.44
N ALA A 398 -27.98 9.15 4.18
CA ALA A 398 -27.39 7.89 3.71
C ALA A 398 -28.09 7.33 2.45
N VAL A 399 -29.44 7.37 2.40
CA VAL A 399 -30.22 7.01 1.19
C VAL A 399 -29.89 7.87 -0.02
N ASN A 400 -29.64 9.17 0.19
CA ASN A 400 -29.27 10.07 -0.92
C ASN A 400 -27.88 9.75 -1.47
N LEU A 401 -26.94 9.31 -0.63
CA LEU A 401 -25.61 8.87 -1.06
C LEU A 401 -25.68 7.48 -1.75
N HIS A 402 -26.50 6.58 -1.20
CA HIS A 402 -26.58 5.18 -1.62
C HIS A 402 -28.06 4.79 -1.95
N PRO A 403 -28.66 5.34 -3.01
CA PRO A 403 -30.09 5.17 -3.27
C PRO A 403 -30.51 3.74 -3.61
N MET A 404 -29.57 2.90 -4.02
CA MET A 404 -29.81 1.49 -4.36
C MET A 404 -29.60 0.53 -3.17
N GLU A 405 -29.14 1.03 -2.00
CA GLU A 405 -28.92 0.21 -0.82
C GLU A 405 -30.25 -0.01 -0.06
N ALA A 406 -30.82 -1.18 -0.23
CA ALA A 406 -32.13 -1.52 0.35
C ALA A 406 -32.14 -1.43 1.88
N HIS A 407 -31.02 -1.73 2.54
CA HIS A 407 -30.88 -1.69 3.99
C HIS A 407 -31.28 -0.32 4.56
N PHE A 408 -30.76 0.77 4.00
CA PHE A 408 -31.11 2.13 4.43
C PHE A 408 -32.61 2.44 4.27
N HIS A 409 -33.25 1.94 3.22
CA HIS A 409 -34.68 2.13 3.04
C HIS A 409 -35.50 1.37 4.08
N TYR A 410 -35.06 0.16 4.48
CA TYR A 410 -35.72 -0.57 5.57
C TYR A 410 -35.58 0.15 6.91
N MET A 411 -34.40 0.68 7.25
CA MET A 411 -34.18 1.46 8.44
C MET A 411 -34.96 2.77 8.44
N LEU A 412 -34.95 3.49 7.31
CA LEU A 412 -35.71 4.72 7.15
C LEU A 412 -37.23 4.46 7.35
N CYS A 413 -37.74 3.34 6.85
CA CYS A 413 -39.13 2.95 7.10
C CYS A 413 -39.41 2.79 8.60
N ALA A 414 -38.56 2.08 9.35
CA ALA A 414 -38.72 1.89 10.77
C ALA A 414 -38.72 3.21 11.56
N TYR A 415 -37.74 4.07 11.24
CA TYR A 415 -37.59 5.37 11.92
C TYR A 415 -38.75 6.32 11.60
N LEU A 416 -39.26 6.32 10.37
CA LEU A 416 -40.44 7.08 9.97
C LEU A 416 -41.72 6.59 10.72
N LEU A 417 -41.82 5.29 10.97
CA LEU A 417 -42.93 4.73 11.78
C LEU A 417 -42.84 5.22 13.22
N ALA A 418 -41.64 5.21 13.82
CA ALA A 418 -41.42 5.70 15.17
C ALA A 418 -41.65 7.22 15.28
N ASP A 419 -41.29 8.01 14.25
CA ASP A 419 -41.56 9.44 14.15
C ASP A 419 -43.03 9.80 13.82
N GLY A 420 -43.89 8.78 13.61
CA GLY A 420 -45.32 8.96 13.30
C GLY A 420 -45.64 9.29 11.85
N ARG A 421 -44.69 9.25 10.95
CA ARG A 421 -44.79 9.62 9.52
C ARG A 421 -45.23 8.42 8.66
N MET A 422 -46.38 7.87 8.98
CA MET A 422 -46.88 6.60 8.41
C MET A 422 -46.90 6.54 6.87
N ARG A 423 -47.36 7.61 6.20
CA ARG A 423 -47.47 7.59 4.73
C ARG A 423 -46.11 7.45 4.07
N GLU A 424 -45.12 8.21 4.53
CA GLU A 424 -43.74 8.14 4.02
C GLU A 424 -43.15 6.77 4.31
N ALA A 425 -43.34 6.22 5.50
CA ALA A 425 -42.86 4.89 5.88
C ALA A 425 -43.29 3.79 4.89
N TYR A 426 -44.60 3.76 4.56
CA TYR A 426 -45.11 2.75 3.63
C TYR A 426 -44.56 2.93 2.21
N THR A 427 -44.42 4.15 1.72
CA THR A 427 -43.76 4.42 0.40
C THR A 427 -42.31 3.99 0.41
N THR A 428 -41.58 4.28 1.49
CA THR A 428 -40.20 3.85 1.67
C THR A 428 -40.06 2.33 1.69
N LEU A 429 -40.99 1.65 2.36
CA LEU A 429 -41.02 0.18 2.40
C LEU A 429 -41.26 -0.42 0.99
N GLU A 430 -42.17 0.14 0.21
CA GLU A 430 -42.36 -0.28 -1.20
C GLU A 430 -41.06 -0.18 -2.01
N THR A 431 -40.32 0.90 -1.82
CA THR A 431 -39.00 1.08 -2.45
C THR A 431 -38.02 0.01 -1.98
N ALA A 432 -37.91 -0.20 -0.66
CA ALA A 432 -37.03 -1.21 -0.09
C ALA A 432 -37.31 -2.62 -0.63
N LEU A 433 -38.60 -3.01 -0.63
CA LEU A 433 -39.06 -4.31 -1.13
C LEU A 433 -38.80 -4.47 -2.66
N THR A 434 -38.85 -3.39 -3.40
CA THR A 434 -38.54 -3.39 -4.84
C THR A 434 -37.05 -3.58 -5.08
N LEU A 435 -36.20 -2.96 -4.26
CA LEU A 435 -34.74 -3.06 -4.35
C LEU A 435 -34.24 -4.45 -3.95
N ASN A 436 -34.65 -4.93 -2.78
CA ASN A 436 -34.25 -6.26 -2.29
C ASN A 436 -35.32 -6.83 -1.33
N TYR A 437 -36.18 -7.69 -1.85
CA TYR A 437 -37.24 -8.31 -1.06
C TYR A 437 -36.70 -9.14 0.12
N GLU A 438 -35.63 -9.90 -0.11
CA GLU A 438 -35.11 -10.84 0.91
C GLU A 438 -34.63 -10.13 2.19
N GLN A 439 -34.16 -8.88 2.07
CA GLN A 439 -33.69 -8.08 3.19
C GLN A 439 -34.85 -7.57 4.11
N HIS A 440 -36.12 -7.81 3.78
CA HIS A 440 -37.23 -7.40 4.68
C HIS A 440 -37.12 -8.02 6.07
N VAL A 441 -36.39 -9.12 6.23
CA VAL A 441 -36.14 -9.77 7.52
C VAL A 441 -35.37 -8.83 8.46
N LEU A 442 -34.46 -8.03 7.95
CA LEU A 442 -33.67 -7.04 8.71
C LEU A 442 -34.59 -6.04 9.44
N LEU A 443 -35.71 -5.64 8.82
CA LEU A 443 -36.68 -4.74 9.45
C LEU A 443 -37.19 -5.30 10.79
N PHE A 444 -37.36 -6.61 10.87
CA PHE A 444 -37.89 -7.28 12.07
C PHE A 444 -36.80 -7.76 13.02
N ASP A 445 -35.57 -7.87 12.54
CA ASP A 445 -34.41 -8.20 13.37
C ASP A 445 -33.97 -6.98 14.18
N TYR A 446 -33.92 -5.81 13.54
CA TYR A 446 -33.60 -4.54 14.21
C TYR A 446 -34.79 -3.97 15.01
N PHE A 447 -36.04 -4.18 14.55
CA PHE A 447 -37.27 -3.62 15.13
C PHE A 447 -38.31 -4.70 15.33
N PRO A 448 -38.14 -5.62 16.32
CA PRO A 448 -39.03 -6.75 16.54
C PRO A 448 -40.49 -6.36 16.80
N GLU A 449 -40.72 -5.17 17.38
CA GLU A 449 -42.05 -4.61 17.67
C GLU A 449 -42.88 -4.36 16.41
N LEU A 450 -42.24 -4.15 15.27
CA LEU A 450 -42.92 -3.94 13.98
C LEU A 450 -43.56 -5.22 13.42
N ARG A 451 -43.23 -6.40 13.97
CA ARG A 451 -43.81 -7.68 13.57
C ARG A 451 -45.33 -7.72 13.82
N GLU A 452 -45.83 -6.99 14.80
CA GLU A 452 -47.24 -6.98 15.13
C GLU A 452 -48.07 -5.98 14.32
N GLN A 453 -47.47 -5.22 13.41
CA GLN A 453 -48.19 -4.25 12.58
C GLN A 453 -48.82 -4.91 11.32
N PRO A 454 -50.18 -5.04 11.26
CA PRO A 454 -50.85 -5.76 10.17
C PRO A 454 -50.65 -5.13 8.80
N GLY A 455 -50.50 -3.79 8.77
CA GLY A 455 -50.26 -3.06 7.52
C GLY A 455 -48.96 -3.40 6.85
N LEU A 456 -47.87 -3.56 7.65
CA LEU A 456 -46.55 -3.94 7.12
C LEU A 456 -46.56 -5.37 6.58
N LYS A 457 -47.12 -6.31 7.34
CA LYS A 457 -47.28 -7.72 6.90
C LYS A 457 -48.01 -7.81 5.55
N LYS A 458 -49.13 -7.13 5.43
CA LYS A 458 -49.93 -7.14 4.20
C LYS A 458 -49.14 -6.57 3.02
N LEU A 459 -48.40 -5.51 3.23
CA LEU A 459 -47.58 -4.90 2.16
C LEU A 459 -46.44 -5.84 1.73
N ILE A 460 -45.70 -6.41 2.68
CA ILE A 460 -44.64 -7.36 2.41
C ILE A 460 -45.14 -8.57 1.63
N GLU A 461 -46.30 -9.12 2.04
CA GLU A 461 -46.93 -10.25 1.36
C GLU A 461 -47.29 -9.93 -0.11
N GLN A 462 -47.67 -8.68 -0.43
CA GLN A 462 -47.97 -8.26 -1.80
C GLN A 462 -46.74 -8.27 -2.72
N PHE A 463 -45.54 -8.11 -2.17
CA PHE A 463 -44.29 -8.15 -2.93
C PHE A 463 -43.65 -9.54 -2.95
N ARG A 464 -44.19 -10.49 -2.25
CA ARG A 464 -43.75 -11.89 -2.28
C ARG A 464 -44.07 -12.49 -3.65
N LYS A 465 -43.03 -12.72 -4.46
CA LYS A 465 -43.14 -13.37 -5.77
C LYS A 465 -43.22 -14.89 -5.65
#